data_4564540174bf398e9d726fe05dfa595a
#
_entry.id   4564540174bf398e9d726fe05dfa595a
#
_cell.length_a   1.000
_cell.length_b   1.000
_cell.length_c   1.000
_cell.angle_alpha   90.00
_cell.angle_beta   90.00
_cell.angle_gamma   90.00
#
_symmetry.space_group_name_H-M   'P 1'
#
loop_
_entity.id
_entity.type
_entity.pdbx_description
1 polymer ?
#
loop_
_entity_poly.entity_id
_entity_poly.type
_entity_poly.pdbx_seq_one_letter_code
_entity_poly.pdbx_strand_id
1 'polypeptide(L)'
;VIGILGLFFRFGGAFNYTNSINWESAARLSSNLLNETILDDVQALYRVKSIAKRAEELEVINLTPQELSEKISAIGGTFNGKDFDGSFTRTITTERLAEQPQSINIVLGESYGLWPFLSEYNEPGAYLVEQGRKYAASPQAMSTQLALAQGTGTMPAINGLLTGMPDTGLYPNYEGESFKQPYGLGIGSVMKKLGYKTVFWYGGFSTWQNVKNFTLSQGFDEFHDASEMPSEDGNAWGVGDKDLFKAISAYMDQ
;
A
#
# COMPACT_ATOMS: atom_id res chain seq x y z
N VAL A 1 36.79 18.32 -9.02
CA VAL A 1 35.66 19.28 -9.13
C VAL A 1 34.49 18.64 -9.85
N ILE A 2 34.64 18.08 -11.06
CA ILE A 2 33.52 17.49 -11.84
C ILE A 2 32.83 16.35 -11.06
N GLY A 3 33.58 15.48 -10.39
CA GLY A 3 33.00 14.39 -9.59
C GLY A 3 32.18 14.88 -8.39
N ILE A 4 32.63 15.96 -7.73
CA ILE A 4 31.92 16.55 -6.59
C ILE A 4 30.62 17.24 -7.07
N LEU A 5 30.69 17.96 -8.17
CA LEU A 5 29.52 18.55 -8.79
C LEU A 5 28.52 17.47 -9.25
N GLY A 6 29.01 16.39 -9.83
CA GLY A 6 28.18 15.24 -10.21
C GLY A 6 27.45 14.62 -9.02
N LEU A 7 28.12 14.43 -7.88
CA LEU A 7 27.51 13.96 -6.65
C LEU A 7 26.47 14.96 -6.11
N PHE A 8 26.79 16.25 -6.11
CA PHE A 8 25.87 17.30 -5.67
C PHE A 8 24.57 17.29 -6.48
N PHE A 9 24.68 17.25 -7.80
CA PHE A 9 23.50 17.15 -8.66
C PHE A 9 22.79 15.81 -8.56
N ARG A 10 23.54 14.73 -8.38
CA ARG A 10 22.97 13.37 -8.17
C ARG A 10 22.00 13.33 -6.97
N PHE A 11 22.28 14.10 -5.93
CA PHE A 11 21.45 14.17 -4.73
C PHE A 11 20.52 15.40 -4.69
N GLY A 12 20.21 15.99 -5.84
CA GLY A 12 19.26 17.10 -5.93
C GLY A 12 19.72 18.36 -5.21
N GLY A 13 21.04 18.66 -5.25
CA GLY A 13 21.60 19.84 -4.61
C GLY A 13 21.97 19.66 -3.14
N ALA A 14 22.06 18.42 -2.65
CA ALA A 14 22.51 18.09 -1.29
C ALA A 14 23.76 17.21 -1.30
N PHE A 15 24.52 17.21 -0.19
CA PHE A 15 25.67 16.34 -0.02
C PHE A 15 25.41 15.13 0.90
N ASN A 16 24.20 15.01 1.44
CA ASN A 16 23.80 13.88 2.23
C ASN A 16 22.46 13.31 1.73
N TYR A 17 22.26 12.03 2.01
CA TYR A 17 21.06 11.34 1.58
C TYR A 17 19.79 11.87 2.24
N THR A 18 19.87 12.27 3.50
CA THR A 18 18.72 12.73 4.28
C THR A 18 18.07 13.99 3.70
N ASN A 19 18.89 14.88 3.13
CA ASN A 19 18.42 16.14 2.51
C ASN A 19 18.32 16.03 0.99
N SER A 20 18.57 14.84 0.43
CA SER A 20 18.48 14.65 -1.02
C SER A 20 17.03 14.61 -1.48
N ILE A 21 16.79 15.12 -2.67
CA ILE A 21 15.54 14.93 -3.39
C ILE A 21 15.67 13.62 -4.16
N ASN A 22 14.82 12.68 -3.85
CA ASN A 22 14.72 11.41 -4.55
C ASN A 22 13.24 11.11 -4.83
N TRP A 23 12.98 10.10 -5.63
CA TRP A 23 11.62 9.75 -6.03
C TRP A 23 10.71 9.37 -4.84
N GLU A 24 11.25 8.81 -3.77
CA GLU A 24 10.49 8.44 -2.57
C GLU A 24 10.07 9.67 -1.77
N SER A 25 10.86 10.73 -1.82
CA SER A 25 10.63 11.98 -1.10
C SER A 25 10.24 13.15 -2.00
N ALA A 26 9.84 12.90 -3.25
CA ALA A 26 9.47 13.96 -4.20
C ALA A 26 8.10 14.56 -3.89
N ALA A 27 7.18 13.83 -3.30
CA ALA A 27 5.87 14.33 -2.90
C ALA A 27 5.97 15.18 -1.62
N ARG A 28 6.37 16.44 -1.76
CA ARG A 28 6.69 17.34 -0.63
C ARG A 28 5.80 18.58 -0.53
N LEU A 29 4.98 18.80 -1.54
CA LEU A 29 4.13 19.98 -1.66
C LEU A 29 2.66 19.58 -1.56
N SER A 30 1.82 20.49 -1.09
CA SER A 30 0.37 20.31 -1.07
C SER A 30 -0.28 20.23 -2.47
N SER A 31 0.45 20.58 -3.52
CA SER A 31 -0.01 20.48 -4.89
C SER A 31 0.55 19.24 -5.58
N ASN A 32 -0.32 18.33 -5.97
CA ASN A 32 0.06 17.14 -6.74
C ASN A 32 0.75 17.50 -8.06
N LEU A 33 0.26 18.54 -8.75
CA LEU A 33 0.88 19.01 -9.99
C LEU A 33 2.34 19.47 -9.79
N LEU A 34 2.60 20.20 -8.70
CA LEU A 34 3.96 20.64 -8.40
C LEU A 34 4.86 19.49 -7.94
N ASN A 35 4.33 18.50 -7.26
CA ASN A 35 5.09 17.30 -6.86
C ASN A 35 5.62 16.52 -8.07
N GLU A 36 4.85 16.44 -9.17
CA GLU A 36 5.29 15.82 -10.43
C GLU A 36 6.50 16.53 -11.07
N THR A 37 6.74 17.78 -10.73
CA THR A 37 7.86 18.58 -11.28
C THR A 37 9.09 18.63 -10.37
N ILE A 38 9.06 18.01 -9.19
CA ILE A 38 10.17 18.05 -8.23
C ILE A 38 11.37 17.23 -8.71
N LEU A 39 11.13 16.04 -9.28
CA LEU A 39 12.19 15.24 -9.89
C LEU A 39 12.64 15.85 -11.20
N ASP A 40 13.95 16.05 -11.34
CA ASP A 40 14.52 16.43 -12.62
C ASP A 40 14.45 15.28 -13.64
N ASP A 41 14.45 15.63 -14.92
CA ASP A 41 14.30 14.70 -16.04
C ASP A 41 15.34 13.57 -16.02
N VAL A 42 16.56 13.82 -15.54
CA VAL A 42 17.63 12.82 -15.47
C VAL A 42 17.34 11.79 -14.39
N GLN A 43 16.86 12.22 -13.23
CA GLN A 43 16.46 11.31 -12.16
C GLN A 43 15.23 10.48 -12.56
N ALA A 44 14.25 11.12 -13.19
CA ALA A 44 13.07 10.44 -13.70
C ALA A 44 13.45 9.37 -14.75
N LEU A 45 14.30 9.72 -15.72
CA LEU A 45 14.78 8.79 -16.74
C LEU A 45 15.60 7.62 -16.13
N TYR A 46 16.48 7.92 -15.18
CA TYR A 46 17.23 6.89 -14.47
C TYR A 46 16.30 5.92 -13.76
N ARG A 47 15.22 6.44 -13.16
CA ARG A 47 14.22 5.63 -12.47
C ARG A 47 13.48 4.70 -13.43
N VAL A 48 12.98 5.23 -14.54
CA VAL A 48 12.31 4.44 -15.58
C VAL A 48 13.22 3.33 -16.09
N LYS A 49 14.49 3.65 -16.39
CA LYS A 49 15.47 2.66 -16.81
C LYS A 49 15.72 1.58 -15.75
N SER A 50 15.77 1.96 -14.46
CA SER A 50 15.98 1.01 -13.37
C SER A 50 14.80 0.06 -13.19
N ILE A 51 13.57 0.55 -13.36
CA ILE A 51 12.36 -0.27 -13.32
C ILE A 51 12.32 -1.22 -14.53
N ALA A 52 12.53 -0.70 -15.73
CA ALA A 52 12.56 -1.49 -16.96
C ALA A 52 13.61 -2.63 -16.87
N LYS A 53 14.83 -2.31 -16.39
CA LYS A 53 15.86 -3.32 -16.20
C LYS A 53 15.46 -4.44 -15.25
N ARG A 54 14.76 -4.13 -14.15
CA ARG A 54 14.25 -5.15 -13.22
C ARG A 54 13.19 -6.04 -13.88
N ALA A 55 12.31 -5.46 -14.68
CA ALA A 55 11.32 -6.23 -15.43
C ALA A 55 11.99 -7.16 -16.48
N GLU A 56 13.06 -6.71 -17.12
CA GLU A 56 13.85 -7.53 -18.07
C GLU A 56 14.63 -8.65 -17.38
N GLU A 57 15.14 -8.40 -16.16
CA GLU A 57 15.91 -9.39 -15.37
C GLU A 57 15.01 -10.48 -14.77
N LEU A 58 13.69 -10.33 -14.81
CA LEU A 58 12.78 -11.41 -14.47
C LEU A 58 12.88 -12.47 -15.54
N GLU A 59 13.49 -13.59 -15.19
CA GLU A 59 13.41 -14.78 -16.01
C GLU A 59 11.92 -15.08 -16.26
N VAL A 60 11.55 -15.21 -17.53
CA VAL A 60 10.25 -15.77 -17.88
C VAL A 60 10.25 -17.21 -17.35
N ILE A 61 9.66 -17.41 -16.20
CA ILE A 61 9.59 -18.73 -15.58
C ILE A 61 8.62 -19.56 -16.42
N ASN A 62 9.17 -20.34 -17.33
CA ASN A 62 8.42 -21.33 -18.09
C ASN A 62 8.20 -22.56 -17.20
N LEU A 63 7.12 -22.55 -16.43
CA LEU A 63 6.66 -23.71 -15.68
C LEU A 63 5.69 -24.54 -16.50
N THR A 64 5.87 -25.83 -16.47
CA THR A 64 4.81 -26.75 -16.92
C THR A 64 3.60 -26.61 -15.99
N PRO A 65 2.38 -26.95 -16.45
CA PRO A 65 1.19 -26.92 -15.60
C PRO A 65 1.36 -27.76 -14.31
N GLN A 66 2.12 -28.83 -14.37
CA GLN A 66 2.39 -29.66 -13.21
C GLN A 66 3.31 -28.95 -12.20
N GLU A 67 4.41 -28.39 -12.63
CA GLU A 67 5.33 -27.62 -11.77
C GLU A 67 4.64 -26.42 -11.15
N LEU A 68 3.79 -25.73 -11.93
CA LEU A 68 2.96 -24.64 -11.41
C LEU A 68 1.99 -25.13 -10.35
N SER A 69 1.32 -26.25 -10.56
CA SER A 69 0.42 -26.86 -9.58
C SER A 69 1.13 -27.22 -8.29
N GLU A 70 2.34 -27.82 -8.39
CA GLU A 70 3.16 -28.16 -7.22
C GLU A 70 3.55 -26.92 -6.40
N LYS A 71 3.98 -25.85 -7.08
CA LYS A 71 4.35 -24.59 -6.43
C LYS A 71 3.15 -23.89 -5.77
N ILE A 72 2.01 -23.84 -6.47
CA ILE A 72 0.77 -23.27 -5.93
C ILE A 72 0.32 -24.07 -4.70
N SER A 73 0.39 -25.39 -4.77
CA SER A 73 0.03 -26.25 -3.63
C SER A 73 0.94 -26.05 -2.43
N ALA A 74 2.25 -25.82 -2.66
CA ALA A 74 3.22 -25.54 -1.61
C ALA A 74 2.90 -24.26 -0.81
N ILE A 75 2.22 -23.30 -1.43
CA ILE A 75 1.77 -22.05 -0.79
C ILE A 75 0.28 -22.06 -0.41
N GLY A 76 -0.35 -23.23 -0.41
CA GLY A 76 -1.70 -23.43 0.09
C GLY A 76 -2.82 -23.17 -0.92
N GLY A 77 -2.52 -23.05 -2.20
CA GLY A 77 -3.50 -22.94 -3.27
C GLY A 77 -3.86 -24.31 -3.89
N THR A 78 -4.85 -24.30 -4.78
CA THR A 78 -5.24 -25.47 -5.57
C THR A 78 -5.42 -25.05 -7.04
N PHE A 79 -4.48 -25.43 -7.89
CA PHE A 79 -4.49 -25.06 -9.30
C PHE A 79 -5.28 -26.06 -10.14
N ASN A 80 -6.28 -25.57 -10.87
CA ASN A 80 -7.14 -26.37 -11.74
C ASN A 80 -6.66 -26.41 -13.20
N GLY A 81 -5.47 -25.87 -13.49
CA GLY A 81 -4.88 -25.84 -14.82
C GLY A 81 -5.30 -24.66 -15.70
N LYS A 82 -6.21 -23.80 -15.26
CA LYS A 82 -6.76 -22.71 -16.08
C LYS A 82 -6.89 -21.37 -15.37
N ASP A 83 -7.18 -21.39 -14.08
CA ASP A 83 -7.53 -20.20 -13.33
C ASP A 83 -6.54 -20.00 -12.17
N PHE A 84 -5.61 -19.07 -12.36
CA PHE A 84 -4.62 -18.73 -11.34
C PHE A 84 -5.28 -18.06 -10.13
N ASP A 85 -6.14 -17.07 -10.34
CA ASP A 85 -6.84 -16.36 -9.26
C ASP A 85 -7.73 -17.30 -8.46
N GLY A 86 -8.45 -18.19 -9.15
CA GLY A 86 -9.27 -19.22 -8.50
C GLY A 86 -8.48 -20.22 -7.67
N SER A 87 -7.16 -20.35 -7.93
CA SER A 87 -6.29 -21.26 -7.18
C SER A 87 -6.18 -20.92 -5.70
N PHE A 88 -6.40 -19.67 -5.33
CA PHE A 88 -6.34 -19.17 -3.95
C PHE A 88 -7.73 -18.88 -3.36
N THR A 89 -8.78 -19.14 -4.12
CA THR A 89 -10.15 -18.96 -3.64
C THR A 89 -10.48 -20.05 -2.62
N ARG A 90 -11.00 -19.64 -1.47
CA ARG A 90 -11.49 -20.55 -0.42
C ARG A 90 -12.99 -20.40 -0.29
N THR A 91 -13.69 -21.53 -0.30
CA THR A 91 -15.11 -21.54 0.06
C THR A 91 -15.23 -21.62 1.57
N ILE A 92 -15.85 -20.61 2.17
CA ILE A 92 -16.16 -20.60 3.60
C ILE A 92 -17.55 -21.21 3.76
N THR A 93 -17.65 -22.29 4.55
CA THR A 93 -18.89 -23.03 4.80
C THR A 93 -19.61 -22.62 6.10
N THR A 94 -19.26 -21.45 6.63
CA THR A 94 -19.97 -20.88 7.79
C THR A 94 -21.33 -20.32 7.40
N GLU A 95 -22.25 -20.25 8.35
CA GLU A 95 -23.52 -19.54 8.14
C GLU A 95 -23.25 -18.12 7.71
N ARG A 96 -23.98 -17.67 6.69
CA ARG A 96 -23.91 -16.27 6.28
C ARG A 96 -24.47 -15.42 7.42
N LEU A 97 -23.87 -14.25 7.61
CA LEU A 97 -24.46 -13.21 8.46
C LEU A 97 -25.88 -12.93 7.96
N ALA A 98 -26.83 -12.81 8.88
CA ALA A 98 -28.21 -12.48 8.55
C ALA A 98 -28.31 -11.15 7.81
N GLU A 99 -27.41 -10.21 8.15
CA GLU A 99 -27.28 -8.92 7.50
C GLU A 99 -25.83 -8.66 7.13
N GLN A 100 -25.61 -8.10 5.95
CA GLN A 100 -24.30 -7.67 5.51
C GLN A 100 -23.91 -6.39 6.28
N PRO A 101 -22.67 -6.27 6.79
CA PRO A 101 -22.18 -5.05 7.41
C PRO A 101 -22.40 -3.84 6.49
N GLN A 102 -22.90 -2.75 7.01
CA GLN A 102 -23.12 -1.52 6.23
C GLN A 102 -21.80 -0.90 5.76
N SER A 103 -20.77 -0.98 6.59
CA SER A 103 -19.42 -0.50 6.27
C SER A 103 -18.35 -1.43 6.80
N ILE A 104 -17.22 -1.49 6.08
CA ILE A 104 -16.01 -2.19 6.47
C ILE A 104 -14.86 -1.19 6.39
N ASN A 105 -14.23 -0.90 7.53
CA ASN A 105 -13.12 0.01 7.62
C ASN A 105 -11.82 -0.78 7.83
N ILE A 106 -10.86 -0.62 6.92
CA ILE A 106 -9.54 -1.23 7.01
C ILE A 106 -8.53 -0.13 7.26
N VAL A 107 -7.84 -0.20 8.39
CA VAL A 107 -6.81 0.77 8.76
C VAL A 107 -5.45 0.09 8.64
N LEU A 108 -4.63 0.58 7.70
CA LEU A 108 -3.24 0.19 7.55
C LEU A 108 -2.36 1.17 8.34
N GLY A 109 -2.01 0.79 9.56
CA GLY A 109 -1.18 1.60 10.46
C GLY A 109 0.31 1.39 10.18
N GLU A 110 0.96 2.34 9.51
CA GLU A 110 2.40 2.30 9.28
C GLU A 110 3.15 2.42 10.63
N SER A 111 4.16 1.57 10.79
CA SER A 111 4.99 1.52 12.02
C SER A 111 4.22 1.22 13.31
N TYR A 112 2.95 0.83 13.24
CA TYR A 112 2.14 0.43 14.39
C TYR A 112 2.48 -1.01 14.81
N GLY A 113 3.67 -1.17 15.38
CA GLY A 113 4.22 -2.48 15.71
C GLY A 113 3.66 -3.07 17.01
N LEU A 114 3.93 -4.35 17.24
CA LEU A 114 3.50 -5.07 18.44
C LEU A 114 4.28 -4.67 19.71
N TRP A 115 5.51 -4.20 19.57
CA TRP A 115 6.42 -3.96 20.70
C TRP A 115 5.85 -3.10 21.86
N PRO A 116 5.04 -2.02 21.63
CA PRO A 116 4.48 -1.24 22.72
C PRO A 116 3.36 -1.98 23.49
N PHE A 117 2.87 -3.09 22.96
CA PHE A 117 1.86 -3.93 23.61
C PHE A 117 2.50 -4.97 24.54
N LEU A 118 3.78 -5.28 24.35
CA LEU A 118 4.48 -6.29 25.13
C LEU A 118 4.81 -5.75 26.53
N SER A 119 4.71 -6.62 27.52
CA SER A 119 4.89 -6.26 28.94
C SER A 119 6.28 -5.75 29.25
N GLU A 120 7.30 -6.26 28.58
CA GLU A 120 8.69 -5.87 28.74
C GLU A 120 9.01 -4.46 28.23
N TYR A 121 8.14 -3.88 27.39
CA TYR A 121 8.26 -2.53 26.84
C TYR A 121 7.16 -1.58 27.33
N ASN A 122 6.49 -1.94 28.41
CA ASN A 122 5.30 -1.24 28.90
C ASN A 122 5.57 0.21 29.38
N GLU A 123 6.79 0.48 29.77
CA GLU A 123 7.32 1.78 30.16
C GLU A 123 8.30 2.25 29.08
N PRO A 124 8.21 3.27 28.40
CA PRO A 124 7.42 4.49 28.40
C PRO A 124 6.33 4.52 27.31
N GLY A 125 6.07 3.46 26.62
CA GLY A 125 5.21 3.43 25.44
C GLY A 125 3.74 3.08 25.67
N ALA A 126 3.35 2.74 26.89
CA ALA A 126 2.02 2.23 27.23
C ALA A 126 0.86 3.16 26.81
N TYR A 127 1.06 4.47 26.92
CA TYR A 127 0.04 5.47 26.56
C TYR A 127 -0.22 5.55 25.06
N LEU A 128 0.77 5.24 24.23
CA LEU A 128 0.66 5.29 22.78
C LEU A 128 -0.32 4.25 22.25
N VAL A 129 -0.47 3.13 22.95
CA VAL A 129 -1.30 1.99 22.53
C VAL A 129 -2.51 1.77 23.44
N GLU A 130 -2.85 2.72 24.28
CA GLU A 130 -3.96 2.59 25.24
C GLU A 130 -5.28 2.26 24.55
N GLN A 131 -5.61 2.94 23.46
CA GLN A 131 -6.83 2.69 22.72
C GLN A 131 -6.78 1.32 22.01
N GLY A 132 -5.63 0.96 21.42
CA GLY A 132 -5.44 -0.36 20.83
C GLY A 132 -5.64 -1.50 21.85
N ARG A 133 -5.16 -1.32 23.07
CA ARG A 133 -5.40 -2.28 24.18
C ARG A 133 -6.87 -2.38 24.54
N LYS A 134 -7.59 -1.26 24.60
CA LYS A 134 -9.05 -1.24 24.84
C LYS A 134 -9.80 -1.98 23.74
N TYR A 135 -9.43 -1.76 22.47
CA TYR A 135 -10.02 -2.50 21.36
C TYR A 135 -9.71 -3.99 21.45
N ALA A 136 -8.46 -4.37 21.66
CA ALA A 136 -8.06 -5.77 21.76
C ALA A 136 -8.72 -6.51 22.93
N ALA A 137 -9.05 -5.81 24.01
CA ALA A 137 -9.73 -6.36 25.17
C ALA A 137 -11.27 -6.44 25.01
N SER A 138 -11.84 -5.87 23.95
CA SER A 138 -13.27 -5.92 23.69
C SER A 138 -13.74 -7.36 23.43
N PRO A 139 -14.85 -7.80 24.01
CA PRO A 139 -15.43 -9.13 23.71
C PRO A 139 -15.83 -9.32 22.24
N GLN A 140 -15.98 -8.24 21.49
CA GLN A 140 -16.32 -8.24 20.06
C GLN A 140 -15.09 -8.16 19.17
N ALA A 141 -13.89 -8.03 19.72
CA ALA A 141 -12.66 -7.93 18.96
C ALA A 141 -11.98 -9.30 18.83
N MET A 142 -11.32 -9.48 17.70
CA MET A 142 -10.33 -10.53 17.50
C MET A 142 -8.97 -9.88 17.37
N SER A 143 -7.95 -10.41 18.04
CA SER A 143 -6.58 -9.93 17.95
C SER A 143 -5.62 -11.07 17.61
N THR A 144 -4.54 -10.70 16.91
CA THR A 144 -3.42 -11.62 16.67
C THR A 144 -2.12 -10.92 17.01
N GLN A 145 -1.19 -11.69 17.54
CA GLN A 145 0.18 -11.23 17.81
C GLN A 145 1.11 -11.42 16.62
N LEU A 146 0.64 -12.15 15.60
CA LEU A 146 1.41 -12.40 14.40
C LEU A 146 0.63 -11.90 13.19
N ALA A 147 1.02 -10.75 12.68
CA ALA A 147 0.57 -10.21 11.41
C ALA A 147 1.80 -9.79 10.59
N LEU A 148 1.95 -10.36 9.42
CA LEU A 148 3.04 -10.03 8.50
C LEU A 148 2.45 -9.28 7.30
N ALA A 149 3.03 -8.13 7.00
CA ALA A 149 2.72 -7.43 5.76
C ALA A 149 3.16 -8.28 4.55
N GLN A 150 2.45 -8.13 3.43
CA GLN A 150 2.76 -8.86 2.20
C GLN A 150 4.06 -8.38 1.53
N GLY A 151 4.63 -7.27 1.99
CA GLY A 151 5.90 -6.75 1.53
C GLY A 151 6.61 -5.90 2.58
N THR A 152 7.90 -5.65 2.38
CA THR A 152 8.73 -4.83 3.26
C THR A 152 8.67 -3.37 2.83
N GLY A 153 8.05 -2.52 3.64
CA GLY A 153 7.86 -1.10 3.38
C GLY A 153 6.42 -0.75 2.99
N THR A 154 6.11 0.54 2.98
CA THR A 154 4.74 1.06 2.85
C THR A 154 4.11 0.69 1.51
N MET A 155 4.74 1.02 0.38
CA MET A 155 4.14 0.74 -0.92
C MET A 155 4.06 -0.76 -1.24
N PRO A 156 5.07 -1.61 -0.93
CA PRO A 156 4.92 -3.06 -1.04
C PRO A 156 3.77 -3.64 -0.21
N ALA A 157 3.54 -3.13 1.00
CA ALA A 157 2.40 -3.55 1.82
C ALA A 157 1.05 -3.11 1.22
N ILE A 158 0.97 -1.88 0.71
CA ILE A 158 -0.21 -1.37 -0.02
C ILE A 158 -0.43 -2.21 -1.29
N ASN A 159 0.60 -2.47 -2.08
CA ASN A 159 0.51 -3.31 -3.28
C ASN A 159 -0.04 -4.69 -2.94
N GLY A 160 0.41 -5.30 -1.85
CA GLY A 160 -0.11 -6.57 -1.39
C GLY A 160 -1.60 -6.55 -1.11
N LEU A 161 -2.09 -5.49 -0.46
CA LEU A 161 -3.53 -5.29 -0.22
C LEU A 161 -4.32 -5.08 -1.52
N LEU A 162 -3.78 -4.25 -2.42
CA LEU A 162 -4.45 -3.90 -3.68
C LEU A 162 -4.48 -5.05 -4.68
N THR A 163 -3.47 -5.92 -4.69
CA THR A 163 -3.35 -7.04 -5.64
C THR A 163 -3.78 -8.38 -5.07
N GLY A 164 -3.74 -8.52 -3.74
CA GLY A 164 -3.90 -9.80 -3.04
C GLY A 164 -2.66 -10.72 -3.12
N MET A 165 -1.52 -10.19 -3.59
CA MET A 165 -0.28 -10.96 -3.79
C MET A 165 0.85 -10.49 -2.87
N PRO A 166 1.76 -11.37 -2.46
CA PRO A 166 2.95 -10.96 -1.74
C PRO A 166 3.87 -10.13 -2.65
N ASP A 167 4.72 -9.32 -2.03
CA ASP A 167 5.74 -8.54 -2.75
C ASP A 167 6.73 -9.48 -3.45
N THR A 168 6.83 -9.33 -4.74
CA THR A 168 7.73 -10.09 -5.61
C THR A 168 8.96 -9.28 -6.03
N GLY A 169 9.11 -8.06 -5.50
CA GLY A 169 10.12 -7.11 -5.95
C GLY A 169 9.78 -6.44 -7.28
N LEU A 170 8.64 -6.79 -7.87
CA LEU A 170 8.00 -6.07 -8.97
C LEU A 170 7.28 -4.87 -8.41
N TYR A 171 7.31 -3.77 -9.12
CA TYR A 171 6.56 -2.58 -8.76
C TYR A 171 5.27 -2.51 -9.59
N PRO A 172 4.19 -3.25 -9.24
CA PRO A 172 2.98 -3.30 -10.04
C PRO A 172 2.36 -1.92 -10.24
N ASN A 173 2.59 -1.02 -9.30
CA ASN A 173 2.20 0.38 -9.38
C ASN A 173 2.93 1.21 -10.47
N TYR A 174 3.89 0.61 -11.17
CA TYR A 174 4.58 1.19 -12.32
C TYR A 174 4.54 0.29 -13.57
N GLU A 175 4.03 -0.93 -13.46
CA GLU A 175 3.91 -1.86 -14.57
C GLU A 175 2.67 -1.58 -15.40
N GLY A 176 2.84 -1.26 -16.70
CA GLY A 176 1.72 -0.92 -17.59
C GLY A 176 0.64 -2.00 -17.70
N GLU A 177 1.01 -3.28 -17.63
CA GLU A 177 0.07 -4.40 -17.67
C GLU A 177 -0.85 -4.42 -16.45
N SER A 178 -0.33 -4.00 -15.28
CA SER A 178 -1.10 -3.95 -14.02
C SER A 178 -2.25 -2.94 -14.03
N PHE A 179 -2.26 -2.01 -14.99
CA PHE A 179 -3.33 -1.00 -15.14
C PHE A 179 -4.42 -1.42 -16.12
N LYS A 180 -4.23 -2.49 -16.89
CA LYS A 180 -5.20 -2.91 -17.91
C LYS A 180 -6.46 -3.51 -17.30
N GLN A 181 -6.31 -4.19 -16.19
CA GLN A 181 -7.41 -4.78 -15.43
C GLN A 181 -7.03 -4.96 -13.97
N PRO A 182 -7.98 -4.85 -13.03
CA PRO A 182 -7.72 -5.06 -11.63
C PRO A 182 -7.38 -6.52 -11.34
N TYR A 183 -6.51 -6.74 -10.37
CA TYR A 183 -6.23 -8.07 -9.84
C TYR A 183 -7.47 -8.65 -9.16
N GLY A 184 -7.84 -9.88 -9.51
CA GLY A 184 -9.06 -10.52 -9.03
C GLY A 184 -9.09 -10.82 -7.53
N LEU A 185 -7.90 -10.96 -6.91
CA LEU A 185 -7.70 -11.19 -5.48
C LEU A 185 -7.53 -9.89 -4.68
N GLY A 186 -7.40 -8.75 -5.35
CA GLY A 186 -7.26 -7.44 -4.70
C GLY A 186 -8.51 -7.04 -3.93
N ILE A 187 -8.30 -6.33 -2.81
CA ILE A 187 -9.40 -5.94 -1.91
C ILE A 187 -10.49 -5.12 -2.62
N GLY A 188 -10.11 -4.20 -3.52
CA GLY A 188 -11.06 -3.40 -4.30
C GLY A 188 -11.98 -4.27 -5.15
N SER A 189 -11.40 -5.23 -5.90
CA SER A 189 -12.17 -6.18 -6.72
C SER A 189 -13.10 -7.06 -5.88
N VAL A 190 -12.62 -7.53 -4.73
CA VAL A 190 -13.41 -8.38 -3.82
C VAL A 190 -14.58 -7.61 -3.23
N MET A 191 -14.35 -6.40 -2.71
CA MET A 191 -15.40 -5.59 -2.10
C MET A 191 -16.47 -5.14 -3.10
N LYS A 192 -16.08 -4.82 -4.33
CA LYS A 192 -17.05 -4.54 -5.41
C LYS A 192 -17.95 -5.73 -5.73
N LYS A 193 -17.41 -6.94 -5.78
CA LYS A 193 -18.20 -8.16 -5.97
C LYS A 193 -19.23 -8.39 -4.85
N LEU A 194 -18.93 -7.87 -3.66
CA LEU A 194 -19.84 -7.90 -2.51
C LEU A 194 -20.84 -6.73 -2.49
N GLY A 195 -20.76 -5.81 -3.45
CA GLY A 195 -21.67 -4.68 -3.59
C GLY A 195 -21.30 -3.43 -2.80
N TYR A 196 -20.08 -3.37 -2.24
CA TYR A 196 -19.59 -2.19 -1.54
C TYR A 196 -19.09 -1.12 -2.51
N LYS A 197 -19.32 0.15 -2.20
CA LYS A 197 -18.56 1.27 -2.71
C LYS A 197 -17.21 1.30 -2.00
N THR A 198 -16.14 1.44 -2.76
CA THR A 198 -14.78 1.35 -2.24
C THR A 198 -14.10 2.72 -2.27
N VAL A 199 -13.62 3.17 -1.14
CA VAL A 199 -12.98 4.48 -0.97
C VAL A 199 -11.61 4.29 -0.30
N PHE A 200 -10.58 4.87 -0.89
CA PHE A 200 -9.24 4.83 -0.34
C PHE A 200 -8.86 6.20 0.23
N TRP A 201 -8.45 6.22 1.48
CA TRP A 201 -7.99 7.42 2.17
C TRP A 201 -6.51 7.34 2.44
N TYR A 202 -5.78 8.36 2.04
CA TYR A 202 -4.34 8.44 2.19
C TYR A 202 -3.92 9.78 2.80
N GLY A 203 -3.25 9.75 3.95
CA GLY A 203 -2.78 10.96 4.61
C GLY A 203 -1.64 11.69 3.90
N GLY A 204 -0.98 11.04 2.94
CA GLY A 204 0.06 11.63 2.09
C GLY A 204 -0.48 12.20 0.77
N PHE A 205 0.42 12.51 -0.15
CA PHE A 205 0.08 13.05 -1.47
C PHE A 205 -0.04 11.94 -2.53
N SER A 206 -1.06 12.03 -3.36
CA SER A 206 -1.45 10.98 -4.32
C SER A 206 -0.40 10.68 -5.39
N THR A 207 0.53 11.60 -5.66
CA THR A 207 1.64 11.40 -6.59
C THR A 207 2.73 10.48 -6.05
N TRP A 208 2.77 10.30 -4.71
CA TRP A 208 3.74 9.41 -4.11
C TRP A 208 3.60 8.00 -4.66
N GLN A 209 4.65 7.49 -5.27
CA GLN A 209 4.72 6.15 -5.86
C GLN A 209 3.51 5.75 -6.72
N ASN A 210 2.89 6.72 -7.40
CA ASN A 210 1.74 6.48 -8.29
C ASN A 210 0.54 5.81 -7.58
N VAL A 211 0.43 5.99 -6.26
CA VAL A 211 -0.53 5.26 -5.41
C VAL A 211 -1.98 5.49 -5.84
N LYS A 212 -2.36 6.73 -6.19
CA LYS A 212 -3.73 7.06 -6.62
C LYS A 212 -4.13 6.32 -7.88
N ASN A 213 -3.33 6.47 -8.95
CA ASN A 213 -3.67 5.86 -10.22
C ASN A 213 -3.72 4.34 -10.11
N PHE A 214 -2.77 3.76 -9.38
CA PHE A 214 -2.76 2.33 -9.17
C PHE A 214 -3.97 1.88 -8.35
N THR A 215 -4.30 2.51 -7.23
CA THR A 215 -5.47 2.17 -6.41
C THR A 215 -6.78 2.21 -7.22
N LEU A 216 -6.99 3.27 -7.99
CA LEU A 216 -8.18 3.40 -8.83
C LEU A 216 -8.22 2.31 -9.91
N SER A 217 -7.08 1.97 -10.53
CA SER A 217 -7.00 0.88 -11.50
C SER A 217 -7.30 -0.49 -10.87
N GLN A 218 -7.09 -0.65 -9.55
CA GLN A 218 -7.38 -1.88 -8.82
C GLN A 218 -8.81 -1.98 -8.28
N GLY A 219 -9.71 -1.15 -8.79
CA GLY A 219 -11.14 -1.28 -8.56
C GLY A 219 -11.69 -0.41 -7.43
N PHE A 220 -10.91 0.50 -6.88
CA PHE A 220 -11.46 1.50 -5.97
C PHE A 220 -12.26 2.56 -6.74
N ASP A 221 -13.36 3.02 -6.14
CA ASP A 221 -14.26 4.01 -6.74
C ASP A 221 -13.77 5.43 -6.51
N GLU A 222 -13.18 5.68 -5.33
CA GLU A 222 -12.71 6.99 -4.91
C GLU A 222 -11.34 6.90 -4.23
N PHE A 223 -10.57 7.98 -4.36
CA PHE A 223 -9.28 8.15 -3.70
C PHE A 223 -9.16 9.58 -3.19
N HIS A 224 -8.99 9.73 -1.88
CA HIS A 224 -8.80 11.03 -1.20
C HIS A 224 -7.40 11.12 -0.61
N ASP A 225 -6.75 12.25 -0.77
CA ASP A 225 -5.38 12.49 -0.31
C ASP A 225 -5.23 13.78 0.51
N ALA A 226 -4.03 14.02 1.00
CA ALA A 226 -3.71 15.18 1.81
C ALA A 226 -4.05 16.53 1.16
N SER A 227 -4.09 16.62 -0.18
CA SER A 227 -4.39 17.88 -0.87
C SER A 227 -5.85 18.31 -0.72
N GLU A 228 -6.71 17.39 -0.36
CA GLU A 228 -8.15 17.62 -0.15
C GLU A 228 -8.50 17.88 1.33
N MET A 229 -7.54 17.72 2.24
CA MET A 229 -7.75 17.76 3.68
C MET A 229 -7.14 19.04 4.29
N PRO A 230 -7.93 19.92 4.91
CA PRO A 230 -7.38 21.02 5.68
C PRO A 230 -6.55 20.50 6.84
N SER A 231 -5.32 20.95 6.99
CA SER A 231 -4.47 20.60 8.12
C SER A 231 -3.63 21.80 8.53
N GLU A 232 -3.60 22.09 9.84
CA GLU A 232 -2.73 23.11 10.42
C GLU A 232 -1.33 22.55 10.69
N ASP A 233 -1.23 21.23 10.92
CA ASP A 233 -0.01 20.51 11.30
C ASP A 233 0.57 19.66 10.13
N GLY A 234 0.15 19.93 8.89
CA GLY A 234 0.63 19.22 7.71
C GLY A 234 2.13 19.44 7.45
N ASN A 235 2.78 18.44 6.91
CA ASN A 235 4.21 18.48 6.58
C ASN A 235 4.47 17.93 5.17
N ALA A 236 5.74 17.75 4.82
CA ALA A 236 6.13 17.21 3.52
C ALA A 236 5.63 15.78 3.24
N TRP A 237 5.15 15.06 4.24
CA TRP A 237 4.59 13.72 4.10
C TRP A 237 3.06 13.72 4.01
N GLY A 238 2.42 14.87 4.28
CA GLY A 238 0.97 15.01 4.21
C GLY A 238 0.35 15.57 5.49
N VAL A 239 -0.86 15.12 5.79
CA VAL A 239 -1.63 15.50 6.98
C VAL A 239 -1.43 14.51 8.12
N GLY A 240 -1.63 14.97 9.37
CA GLY A 240 -1.61 14.08 10.52
C GLY A 240 -2.84 13.18 10.59
N ASP A 241 -2.72 12.04 11.26
CA ASP A 241 -3.79 11.05 11.40
C ASP A 241 -5.08 11.65 11.97
N LYS A 242 -4.97 12.62 12.88
CA LYS A 242 -6.13 13.30 13.45
C LYS A 242 -6.99 13.97 12.37
N ASP A 243 -6.38 14.65 11.41
CA ASP A 243 -7.10 15.37 10.36
C ASP A 243 -7.61 14.37 9.30
N LEU A 244 -6.84 13.34 9.00
CA LEU A 244 -7.27 12.23 8.15
C LEU A 244 -8.54 11.57 8.72
N PHE A 245 -8.54 11.17 9.99
CA PHE A 245 -9.73 10.55 10.62
C PHE A 245 -10.93 11.49 10.74
N LYS A 246 -10.71 12.79 10.92
CA LYS A 246 -11.80 13.78 10.86
C LYS A 246 -12.46 13.83 9.48
N ALA A 247 -11.64 13.83 8.42
CA ALA A 247 -12.14 13.84 7.05
C ALA A 247 -12.93 12.57 6.74
N ILE A 248 -12.43 11.39 7.15
CA ILE A 248 -13.12 10.10 7.02
C ILE A 248 -14.48 10.16 7.75
N SER A 249 -14.49 10.61 9.01
CA SER A 249 -15.74 10.68 9.78
C SER A 249 -16.77 11.61 9.13
N ALA A 250 -16.33 12.79 8.68
CA ALA A 250 -17.22 13.73 7.99
C ALA A 250 -17.77 13.20 6.66
N TYR A 251 -17.02 12.34 5.98
CA TYR A 251 -17.48 11.66 4.77
C TYR A 251 -18.50 10.56 5.09
N MET A 252 -18.29 9.82 6.17
CA MET A 252 -19.19 8.72 6.58
C MET A 252 -20.53 9.23 7.12
N ASP A 253 -20.62 10.47 7.57
CA ASP A 253 -21.83 11.11 8.09
C ASP A 253 -22.76 11.67 6.98
N GLN A 254 -22.37 11.57 5.70
CA GLN A 254 -23.15 12.03 4.54
C GLN A 254 -24.04 10.93 3.99
#